data_d88505f66963d26010a9be10142040f7
#
_entry.id   d88505f66963d26010a9be10142040f7
#
_cell.length_a   1.000
_cell.length_b   1.000
_cell.length_c   1.000
_cell.angle_alpha   90.00
_cell.angle_beta   90.00
_cell.angle_gamma   90.00
#
_symmetry.space_group_name_H-M   'P 1'
#
loop_
_entity.id
_entity.type
_entity.pdbx_description
1 polymer ?
#
loop_
_entity_poly.entity_id
_entity_poly.type
_entity_poly.pdbx_seq_one_letter_code
_entity_poly.pdbx_strand_id
1 'polypeptide(L)'
;MFLAEALSDFYIDLNDSRFISRFAIFHQRFSTNTAPSWDLAQPFRSIAHNGEINTLKGNINWMKIHEQEMFSPLFDDMENLKPVIPPGNSDSASLDNVFEPVSYTHLTLPTTPYV
;
A
#
# COMPACT_ATOMS: atom_id res chain seq x y z
N MET A 1 -1.20 19.87 11.34
CA MET A 1 -1.09 18.72 12.28
C MET A 1 -2.23 18.87 13.25
N PHE A 2 -3.02 17.83 13.45
CA PHE A 2 -4.17 17.84 14.37
C PHE A 2 -3.89 16.90 15.54
N LEU A 3 -4.42 17.28 16.69
CA LEU A 3 -4.53 16.32 17.79
C LEU A 3 -5.64 15.30 17.46
N ALA A 4 -5.55 14.11 18.02
CA ALA A 4 -6.51 13.04 17.73
C ALA A 4 -7.95 13.44 18.09
N GLU A 5 -8.12 14.17 19.17
CA GLU A 5 -9.41 14.68 19.63
C GLU A 5 -10.06 15.74 18.70
N ALA A 6 -9.24 16.43 17.90
CA ALA A 6 -9.73 17.43 16.96
C ALA A 6 -10.04 16.85 15.56
N LEU A 7 -9.87 15.53 15.39
CA LEU A 7 -9.99 14.91 14.07
C LEU A 7 -11.43 14.94 13.56
N SER A 8 -12.39 14.64 14.43
CA SER A 8 -13.82 14.64 14.08
C SER A 8 -14.38 16.04 13.86
N ASP A 9 -13.78 17.06 14.47
CA ASP A 9 -14.18 18.47 14.25
C ASP A 9 -13.70 18.96 12.88
N PHE A 10 -12.57 18.44 12.41
CA PHE A 10 -12.01 18.80 11.11
C PHE A 10 -12.61 17.97 9.97
N TYR A 11 -12.73 16.66 10.16
CA TYR A 11 -13.34 15.74 9.21
C TYR A 11 -14.77 15.43 9.64
N ILE A 12 -15.70 16.29 9.23
CA ILE A 12 -17.11 16.21 9.64
C ILE A 12 -17.78 14.88 9.24
N ASP A 13 -17.27 14.24 8.19
CA ASP A 13 -17.76 12.92 7.74
C ASP A 13 -17.63 11.84 8.81
N LEU A 14 -16.66 11.97 9.72
CA LEU A 14 -16.49 11.04 10.84
C LEU A 14 -17.65 11.10 11.84
N ASN A 15 -18.44 12.16 11.83
CA ASN A 15 -19.63 12.33 12.68
C ASN A 15 -20.93 11.90 11.98
N ASP A 16 -20.87 11.51 10.68
CA ASP A 16 -22.05 11.04 9.96
C ASP A 16 -22.42 9.63 10.43
N SER A 17 -23.66 9.44 10.86
CA SER A 17 -24.17 8.14 11.31
C SER A 17 -24.14 7.02 10.25
N ARG A 18 -23.96 7.39 8.98
CA ARG A 18 -23.80 6.45 7.87
C ARG A 18 -22.34 5.99 7.71
N PHE A 19 -21.39 6.71 8.31
CA PHE A 19 -19.98 6.35 8.28
C PHE A 19 -19.71 5.22 9.28
N ILE A 20 -20.09 4.00 8.87
CA ILE A 20 -20.00 2.80 9.70
C ILE A 20 -18.90 1.90 9.17
N SER A 21 -17.98 1.49 10.04
CA SER A 21 -16.94 0.52 9.73
C SER A 21 -16.77 -0.49 10.86
N ARG A 22 -16.39 -1.73 10.52
CA ARG A 22 -16.06 -2.76 11.51
C ARG A 22 -14.70 -2.53 12.15
N PHE A 23 -13.78 -1.89 11.44
CA PHE A 23 -12.44 -1.56 11.91
C PHE A 23 -11.90 -0.38 11.12
N ALA A 24 -10.86 0.24 11.65
CA ALA A 24 -10.08 1.27 10.96
C ALA A 24 -8.60 1.00 11.18
N ILE A 25 -7.83 1.18 10.12
CA ILE A 25 -6.36 1.17 10.19
C ILE A 25 -5.91 2.61 9.98
N PHE A 26 -5.14 3.14 10.92
CA PHE A 26 -4.67 4.51 10.85
C PHE A 26 -3.26 4.65 11.42
N HIS A 27 -2.56 5.69 11.02
CA HIS A 27 -1.23 6.03 11.52
C HIS A 27 -1.23 7.43 12.12
N GLN A 28 -0.82 7.54 13.37
CA GLN A 28 -0.88 8.76 14.15
C GLN A 28 0.48 9.47 14.28
N ARG A 29 1.56 8.81 13.91
CA ARG A 29 2.92 9.32 14.08
C ARG A 29 3.60 9.50 12.73
N PHE A 30 4.56 10.43 12.69
CA PHE A 30 5.50 10.51 11.57
C PHE A 30 6.44 9.29 11.56
N SER A 31 6.91 8.96 10.36
CA SER A 31 8.00 7.98 10.22
C SER A 31 9.24 8.44 10.99
N THR A 32 9.89 7.50 11.66
CA THR A 32 11.11 7.77 12.42
C THR A 32 12.39 7.53 11.62
N ASN A 33 12.31 6.72 10.57
CA ASN A 33 13.49 6.22 9.83
C ASN A 33 13.56 6.70 8.39
N THR A 34 12.54 7.36 7.89
CA THR A 34 12.49 7.94 6.54
C THR A 34 12.07 9.40 6.60
N ALA A 35 12.49 10.20 5.62
CA ALA A 35 12.00 11.56 5.47
C ALA A 35 10.48 11.51 5.22
N PRO A 36 9.68 12.19 6.04
CA PRO A 36 8.23 12.16 5.89
C PRO A 36 7.80 12.89 4.62
N SER A 37 6.96 12.22 3.84
CA SER A 37 6.27 12.80 2.69
C SER A 37 4.85 12.24 2.62
N TRP A 38 3.95 12.90 1.89
CA TRP A 38 2.55 12.46 1.83
C TRP A 38 2.38 11.14 1.10
N ASP A 39 3.17 10.89 0.09
CA ASP A 39 3.21 9.64 -0.69
C ASP A 39 3.75 8.45 0.09
N LEU A 40 4.47 8.71 1.19
CA LEU A 40 4.98 7.69 2.10
C LEU A 40 4.20 7.61 3.42
N ALA A 41 3.06 8.30 3.51
CA ALA A 41 2.21 8.26 4.69
C ALA A 41 1.53 6.88 4.83
N GLN A 42 1.53 6.35 6.06
CA GLN A 42 0.87 5.10 6.37
C GLN A 42 -0.54 5.33 6.96
N PRO A 43 -1.45 4.37 6.84
CA PRO A 43 -1.33 3.10 6.12
C PRO A 43 -1.29 3.32 4.61
N PHE A 44 -0.64 2.42 3.89
CA PHE A 44 -0.65 2.42 2.44
C PHE A 44 -1.97 1.84 1.90
N ARG A 45 -2.01 1.63 0.58
CA ARG A 45 -3.22 1.19 -0.11
C ARG A 45 -3.61 -0.25 0.24
N SER A 46 -2.65 -1.15 0.27
CA SER A 46 -2.87 -2.58 0.48
C SER A 46 -2.32 -3.10 1.79
N ILE A 47 -1.33 -2.44 2.36
CA ILE A 47 -0.67 -2.89 3.58
C ILE A 47 -0.61 -1.80 4.66
N ALA A 48 -0.52 -2.25 5.91
CA ALA A 48 -0.16 -1.44 7.05
C ALA A 48 1.00 -2.16 7.78
N HIS A 49 2.15 -1.53 7.87
CA HIS A 49 3.36 -2.13 8.40
C HIS A 49 4.15 -1.14 9.24
N ASN A 50 4.48 -1.49 10.47
CA ASN A 50 5.22 -0.65 11.41
C ASN A 50 6.63 -1.17 11.71
N GLY A 51 7.22 -1.92 10.80
CA GLY A 51 8.59 -2.41 10.91
C GLY A 51 9.45 -1.94 9.74
N GLU A 52 10.64 -2.52 9.65
CA GLU A 52 11.57 -2.34 8.54
C GLU A 52 11.69 -3.63 7.76
N ILE A 53 11.76 -3.52 6.43
CA ILE A 53 11.91 -4.66 5.54
C ILE A 53 13.40 -4.75 5.16
N ASN A 54 14.03 -5.83 5.60
CA ASN A 54 15.43 -6.08 5.32
C ASN A 54 15.68 -6.46 3.86
N THR A 55 16.94 -6.30 3.42
CA THR A 55 17.38 -6.72 2.07
C THR A 55 16.63 -5.99 0.94
N LEU A 56 16.23 -4.75 1.16
CA LEU A 56 15.42 -3.96 0.22
C LEU A 56 16.05 -3.92 -1.18
N LYS A 57 17.35 -3.65 -1.29
CA LYS A 57 18.05 -3.55 -2.58
C LYS A 57 17.99 -4.87 -3.37
N GLY A 58 18.17 -5.99 -2.69
CA GLY A 58 18.05 -7.32 -3.31
C GLY A 58 16.65 -7.58 -3.81
N ASN A 59 15.65 -7.29 -2.99
CA ASN A 59 14.23 -7.46 -3.34
C ASN A 59 13.82 -6.57 -4.52
N ILE A 60 14.27 -5.32 -4.56
CA ILE A 60 14.03 -4.42 -5.70
C ILE A 60 14.65 -4.98 -6.97
N ASN A 61 15.87 -5.51 -6.91
CA ASN A 61 16.52 -6.08 -8.09
C ASN A 61 15.79 -7.34 -8.58
N TRP A 62 15.33 -8.20 -7.68
CA TRP A 62 14.51 -9.34 -8.05
C TRP A 62 13.18 -8.92 -8.68
N MET A 63 12.52 -7.90 -8.15
CA MET A 63 11.29 -7.38 -8.72
C MET A 63 11.48 -6.80 -10.13
N LYS A 64 12.60 -6.10 -10.39
CA LYS A 64 12.94 -5.60 -11.73
C LYS A 64 13.10 -6.71 -12.78
N ILE A 65 13.61 -7.86 -12.35
CA ILE A 65 13.70 -9.03 -13.24
C ILE A 65 12.29 -9.59 -13.48
N HIS A 66 11.52 -9.72 -12.42
CA HIS A 66 10.17 -10.24 -12.49
C HIS A 66 9.24 -9.36 -13.36
N GLU A 67 9.38 -8.03 -13.31
CA GLU A 67 8.64 -7.09 -14.15
C GLU A 67 8.75 -7.40 -15.65
N GLN A 68 9.86 -7.96 -16.10
CA GLN A 68 10.07 -8.29 -17.51
C GLN A 68 9.23 -9.48 -17.97
N GLU A 69 8.90 -10.36 -17.03
CA GLU A 69 8.15 -11.59 -17.29
C GLU A 69 6.69 -11.52 -16.83
N MET A 70 6.31 -10.40 -16.20
CA MET A 70 4.95 -10.22 -15.70
C MET A 70 3.93 -10.25 -16.84
N PHE A 71 2.96 -11.11 -16.69
CA PHE A 71 1.81 -11.22 -17.59
C PHE A 71 0.54 -11.45 -16.79
N SER A 72 -0.54 -10.79 -17.18
CA SER A 72 -1.86 -11.07 -16.64
C SER A 72 -2.91 -10.82 -17.73
N PRO A 73 -3.86 -11.73 -17.91
CA PRO A 73 -4.97 -11.52 -18.84
C PRO A 73 -5.97 -10.44 -18.37
N LEU A 74 -5.81 -9.94 -17.16
CA LEU A 74 -6.66 -8.89 -16.57
C LEU A 74 -6.24 -7.48 -16.98
N PHE A 75 -5.06 -7.33 -17.59
CA PHE A 75 -4.51 -6.04 -18.00
C PHE A 75 -4.24 -6.04 -19.51
N ASP A 76 -4.79 -5.06 -20.20
CA ASP A 76 -4.59 -4.89 -21.64
C ASP A 76 -3.15 -4.45 -21.96
N ASP A 77 -2.53 -3.70 -21.05
CA ASP A 77 -1.18 -3.20 -21.20
C ASP A 77 -0.41 -3.22 -19.87
N MET A 78 0.51 -4.15 -19.75
CA MET A 78 1.37 -4.30 -18.58
C MET A 78 2.43 -3.21 -18.45
N GLU A 79 2.75 -2.50 -19.53
CA GLU A 79 3.76 -1.42 -19.48
C GLU A 79 3.29 -0.24 -18.62
N ASN A 80 1.98 -0.01 -18.53
CA ASN A 80 1.41 1.02 -17.68
C ASN A 80 1.61 0.77 -16.18
N LEU A 81 1.96 -0.46 -15.79
CA LEU A 81 2.25 -0.82 -14.39
C LEU A 81 3.74 -0.70 -14.05
N LYS A 82 4.58 -0.41 -15.01
CA LYS A 82 6.04 -0.35 -14.81
C LYS A 82 6.54 1.09 -14.68
N PRO A 83 7.52 1.35 -13.82
CA PRO A 83 8.09 0.40 -12.87
C PRO A 83 7.13 0.15 -11.70
N VAL A 84 7.01 -1.11 -11.27
CA VAL A 84 6.19 -1.47 -10.10
C VAL A 84 6.72 -0.80 -8.83
N ILE A 85 8.04 -0.69 -8.71
CA ILE A 85 8.68 0.04 -7.61
C ILE A 85 9.33 1.31 -8.16
N PRO A 86 8.69 2.49 -7.99
CA PRO A 86 9.29 3.76 -8.35
C PRO A 86 10.58 4.05 -7.56
N PRO A 87 11.54 4.76 -8.16
CA PRO A 87 12.74 5.21 -7.44
C PRO A 87 12.39 6.09 -6.24
N GLY A 88 13.08 5.89 -5.13
CA GLY A 88 12.92 6.71 -3.93
C GLY A 88 11.85 6.25 -2.95
N ASN A 89 11.13 5.18 -3.25
CA ASN A 89 10.19 4.60 -2.30
C ASN A 89 10.88 4.09 -1.03
N SER A 90 10.13 4.13 0.09
CA SER A 90 10.51 3.41 1.29
C SER A 90 10.39 1.90 1.11
N ASP A 91 10.89 1.13 2.05
CA ASP A 91 10.78 -0.33 2.06
C ASP A 91 9.32 -0.81 2.05
N SER A 92 8.51 -0.27 2.96
CA SER A 92 7.09 -0.64 3.06
C SER A 92 6.28 -0.14 1.86
N ALA A 93 6.55 1.05 1.33
CA ALA A 93 5.90 1.55 0.12
C ALA A 93 6.26 0.69 -1.10
N SER A 94 7.49 0.21 -1.15
CA SER A 94 7.93 -0.73 -2.20
C SER A 94 7.15 -2.05 -2.13
N LEU A 95 6.97 -2.59 -0.92
CA LEU A 95 6.17 -3.79 -0.71
C LEU A 95 4.70 -3.57 -1.07
N ASP A 96 4.12 -2.44 -0.67
CA ASP A 96 2.73 -2.09 -1.01
C ASP A 96 2.51 -2.07 -2.52
N ASN A 97 3.42 -1.44 -3.26
CA ASN A 97 3.35 -1.37 -4.71
C ASN A 97 3.48 -2.75 -5.40
N VAL A 98 4.28 -3.64 -4.82
CA VAL A 98 4.46 -5.01 -5.36
C VAL A 98 3.26 -5.89 -5.02
N PHE A 99 2.63 -5.69 -3.88
CA PHE A 99 1.57 -6.56 -3.38
C PHE A 99 0.39 -6.66 -4.35
N GLU A 100 -0.05 -5.56 -4.92
CA GLU A 100 -1.21 -5.54 -5.80
C GLU A 100 -0.97 -6.31 -7.11
N PRO A 101 0.03 -5.96 -7.96
CA PRO A 101 0.24 -6.69 -9.21
C PRO A 101 0.61 -8.16 -8.99
N VAL A 102 1.34 -8.49 -7.92
CA VAL A 102 1.64 -9.88 -7.58
C VAL A 102 0.37 -10.63 -7.17
N SER A 103 -0.55 -9.99 -6.47
CA SER A 103 -1.83 -10.61 -6.12
C SER A 103 -2.66 -10.98 -7.34
N TYR A 104 -2.64 -10.16 -8.39
CA TYR A 104 -3.36 -10.45 -9.64
C TYR A 104 -2.65 -11.44 -10.55
N THR A 105 -1.35 -11.60 -10.42
CA THR A 105 -0.57 -12.48 -11.28
C THR A 105 -0.29 -13.86 -10.64
N HIS A 106 -0.22 -13.95 -9.31
CA HIS A 106 0.22 -15.16 -8.60
C HIS A 106 -0.71 -15.62 -7.48
N LEU A 107 -1.51 -14.73 -6.89
CA LEU A 107 -2.38 -15.08 -5.79
C LEU A 107 -3.82 -15.19 -6.28
N THR A 108 -4.30 -16.41 -6.43
CA THR A 108 -5.73 -16.66 -6.48
C THR A 108 -6.27 -16.53 -5.05
N LEU A 109 -6.67 -15.33 -4.67
CA LEU A 109 -7.46 -15.18 -3.46
C LEU A 109 -8.75 -15.99 -3.64
N PRO A 110 -9.17 -16.81 -2.66
CA PRO A 110 -10.44 -17.50 -2.75
C PRO A 110 -11.55 -16.45 -2.79
N THR A 111 -12.04 -16.19 -4.00
CA THR A 111 -13.17 -15.29 -4.24
C THR A 111 -14.49 -16.04 -4.19
N THR A 112 -14.58 -17.15 -3.49
CA THR A 112 -15.86 -17.81 -3.26
C THR A 112 -16.67 -16.96 -2.30
N PRO A 113 -17.73 -16.27 -2.77
CA PRO A 113 -18.67 -15.70 -1.85
C PRO A 113 -19.31 -16.88 -1.11
N TYR A 114 -19.08 -16.97 0.19
CA TYR A 114 -19.91 -17.82 1.01
C TYR A 114 -21.29 -17.19 1.05
N VAL A 115 -22.22 -17.86 0.39
CA VAL A 115 -23.65 -17.60 0.50
C VAL A 115 -24.12 -18.05 1.88
#